data_c45280c148aa395c8515b3abaf5f6453
#
_entry.id   c45280c148aa395c8515b3abaf5f6453
#
_cell.length_a   1.000
_cell.length_b   1.000
_cell.length_c   1.000
_cell.angle_alpha   90.00
_cell.angle_beta   90.00
_cell.angle_gamma   90.00
#
_symmetry.space_group_name_H-M   'P 1'
#
loop_
_entity.id
_entity.type
_entity.pdbx_description
1 polymer ?
#
loop_
_entity_poly.entity_id
_entity_poly.type
_entity_poly.pdbx_seq_one_letter_code
_entity_poly.pdbx_strand_id
1 'polypeptide(L)'
;MRQTVFTGVLSLIMCAVLTVLGLFDFPYKEIVISVVGVALFAGASYLLKKLSPDSSYKKFFGMKMVRFRDVGAILGCLFVLAFGAFMLNSLADAFYGFVGINITKNTVALTNGNYAVLMITAVLLPAVYEELFFRGALQSFMTEKSEIFHVVWGAFLFTFMHGLDPYFLTTFFAGLVFGLVVKLTGSVYAAIALHFINNILSYALSDYSDILSEIELTGLMIYFAGLVFLIAVYFILSVTIRKSRKNLKRAGRKSVDGGSSWQETITETNGKEETPAAEKRKRARVK
;
A
#
# COMPACT_ATOMS: atom_id res chain seq x y z
N MET A 1 -15.54 -12.02 -1.25
CA MET A 1 -15.19 -12.59 -2.57
C MET A 1 -15.50 -11.66 -3.73
N ARG A 2 -16.69 -11.04 -3.81
CA ARG A 2 -17.06 -10.11 -4.91
C ARG A 2 -16.11 -8.92 -5.07
N GLN A 3 -15.71 -8.26 -3.99
CA GLN A 3 -14.81 -7.09 -4.03
C GLN A 3 -13.41 -7.45 -4.55
N THR A 4 -12.86 -8.60 -4.15
CA THR A 4 -11.54 -9.09 -4.62
C THR A 4 -11.57 -9.39 -6.12
N VAL A 5 -12.62 -10.08 -6.60
CA VAL A 5 -12.78 -10.38 -8.03
C VAL A 5 -12.96 -9.08 -8.82
N PHE A 6 -13.80 -8.15 -8.33
CA PHE A 6 -14.03 -6.88 -8.99
C PHE A 6 -12.75 -6.04 -9.14
N THR A 7 -11.97 -5.91 -8.05
CA THR A 7 -10.69 -5.19 -8.10
C THR A 7 -9.66 -5.87 -9.01
N GLY A 8 -9.64 -7.21 -9.04
CA GLY A 8 -8.80 -7.98 -9.96
C GLY A 8 -9.17 -7.71 -11.42
N VAL A 9 -10.45 -7.84 -11.78
CA VAL A 9 -10.93 -7.59 -13.14
C VAL A 9 -10.67 -6.14 -13.56
N LEU A 10 -10.93 -5.17 -12.69
CA LEU A 10 -10.66 -3.76 -12.96
C LEU A 10 -9.17 -3.53 -13.26
N SER A 11 -8.28 -4.09 -12.45
CA SER A 11 -6.83 -3.99 -12.67
C SER A 11 -6.39 -4.69 -13.94
N LEU A 12 -6.98 -5.85 -14.27
CA LEU A 12 -6.71 -6.55 -15.54
C LEU A 12 -7.06 -5.70 -16.76
N ILE A 13 -8.23 -5.05 -16.74
CA ILE A 13 -8.66 -4.17 -17.83
C ILE A 13 -7.68 -3.00 -17.98
N MET A 14 -7.30 -2.35 -16.87
CA MET A 14 -6.34 -1.25 -16.89
C MET A 14 -4.98 -1.69 -17.43
N CYS A 15 -4.47 -2.84 -16.97
CA CYS A 15 -3.24 -3.45 -17.45
C CYS A 15 -3.31 -3.71 -18.97
N ALA A 16 -4.39 -4.35 -19.44
CA ALA A 16 -4.56 -4.65 -20.86
C ALA A 16 -4.54 -3.38 -21.72
N VAL A 17 -5.22 -2.31 -21.29
CA VAL A 17 -5.23 -1.02 -22.03
C VAL A 17 -3.83 -0.42 -22.10
N LEU A 18 -3.09 -0.36 -20.99
CA LEU A 18 -1.74 0.20 -20.95
C LEU A 18 -0.75 -0.66 -21.75
N THR A 19 -0.85 -1.99 -21.64
CA THR A 19 -0.01 -2.92 -22.41
C THR A 19 -0.25 -2.79 -23.90
N VAL A 20 -1.51 -2.79 -24.34
CA VAL A 20 -1.85 -2.61 -25.76
C VAL A 20 -1.33 -1.28 -26.28
N LEU A 21 -1.53 -0.19 -25.53
CA LEU A 21 -1.00 1.12 -25.90
C LEU A 21 0.53 1.10 -25.99
N GLY A 22 1.21 0.37 -25.12
CA GLY A 22 2.66 0.19 -25.11
C GLY A 22 3.22 -0.58 -26.31
N LEU A 23 2.41 -1.40 -27.00
CA LEU A 23 2.85 -2.16 -28.18
C LEU A 23 3.00 -1.30 -29.44
N PHE A 24 2.37 -0.14 -29.48
CA PHE A 24 2.46 0.76 -30.62
C PHE A 24 3.60 1.74 -30.43
N ASP A 25 4.27 2.09 -31.55
CA ASP A 25 5.27 3.15 -31.55
C ASP A 25 4.68 4.40 -32.20
N PHE A 26 4.72 5.52 -31.46
CA PHE A 26 4.17 6.80 -31.88
C PHE A 26 4.88 7.98 -31.17
N PRO A 27 4.83 9.18 -31.73
CA PRO A 27 5.44 10.35 -31.11
C PRO A 27 4.91 10.60 -29.69
N TYR A 28 5.81 10.97 -28.77
CA TYR A 28 5.48 11.29 -27.36
C TYR A 28 4.82 10.14 -26.59
N LYS A 29 5.13 8.90 -26.95
CA LYS A 29 4.56 7.67 -26.37
C LYS A 29 4.51 7.69 -24.85
N GLU A 30 5.62 8.04 -24.18
CA GLU A 30 5.72 8.07 -22.72
C GLU A 30 4.75 9.08 -22.10
N ILE A 31 4.60 10.25 -22.71
CA ILE A 31 3.65 11.29 -22.25
C ILE A 31 2.22 10.76 -22.38
N VAL A 32 1.89 10.19 -23.54
CA VAL A 32 0.53 9.65 -23.80
C VAL A 32 0.21 8.52 -22.84
N ILE A 33 1.13 7.56 -22.63
CA ILE A 33 0.93 6.46 -21.68
C ILE A 33 0.75 7.01 -20.26
N SER A 34 1.52 7.99 -19.84
CA SER A 34 1.37 8.62 -18.53
C SER A 34 0.00 9.31 -18.36
N VAL A 35 -0.44 10.08 -19.36
CA VAL A 35 -1.74 10.76 -19.33
C VAL A 35 -2.89 9.75 -19.29
N VAL A 36 -2.84 8.70 -20.11
CA VAL A 36 -3.81 7.61 -20.11
C VAL A 36 -3.76 6.88 -18.75
N GLY A 37 -2.58 6.61 -18.21
CA GLY A 37 -2.41 6.03 -16.88
C GLY A 37 -3.10 6.87 -15.81
N VAL A 38 -2.82 8.16 -15.74
CA VAL A 38 -3.51 9.07 -14.79
C VAL A 38 -5.02 8.99 -14.94
N ALA A 39 -5.55 9.03 -16.17
CA ALA A 39 -6.99 8.97 -16.43
C ALA A 39 -7.60 7.63 -15.98
N LEU A 40 -6.96 6.50 -16.29
CA LEU A 40 -7.42 5.17 -15.89
C LEU A 40 -7.42 5.00 -14.36
N PHE A 41 -6.31 5.34 -13.69
CA PHE A 41 -6.20 5.19 -12.24
C PHE A 41 -7.14 6.16 -11.49
N ALA A 42 -7.28 7.39 -11.97
CA ALA A 42 -8.24 8.34 -11.39
C ALA A 42 -9.68 7.89 -11.59
N GLY A 43 -10.04 7.42 -12.81
CA GLY A 43 -11.36 6.90 -13.13
C GLY A 43 -11.70 5.66 -12.30
N ALA A 44 -10.77 4.71 -12.19
CA ALA A 44 -10.92 3.52 -11.35
C ALA A 44 -11.08 3.89 -9.86
N SER A 45 -10.25 4.80 -9.36
CA SER A 45 -10.35 5.30 -7.97
C SER A 45 -11.69 5.98 -7.69
N TYR A 46 -12.16 6.80 -8.63
CA TYR A 46 -13.48 7.43 -8.55
C TYR A 46 -14.61 6.40 -8.54
N LEU A 47 -14.54 5.38 -9.41
CA LEU A 47 -15.51 4.29 -9.44
C LEU A 47 -15.58 3.55 -8.11
N LEU A 48 -14.43 3.15 -7.56
CA LEU A 48 -14.36 2.48 -6.26
C LEU A 48 -14.93 3.35 -5.14
N LYS A 49 -14.65 4.66 -5.16
CA LYS A 49 -15.22 5.61 -4.20
C LYS A 49 -16.72 5.75 -4.34
N LYS A 50 -17.23 5.80 -5.57
CA LYS A 50 -18.69 5.87 -5.84
C LYS A 50 -19.42 4.63 -5.33
N LEU A 51 -18.79 3.45 -5.41
CA LEU A 51 -19.31 2.20 -4.87
C LEU A 51 -19.16 2.07 -3.34
N SER A 52 -18.50 3.04 -2.69
CA SER A 52 -18.29 3.10 -1.23
C SER A 52 -18.69 4.48 -0.68
N PRO A 53 -20.01 4.84 -0.70
CA PRO A 53 -20.47 6.20 -0.41
C PRO A 53 -20.19 6.65 1.04
N ASP A 54 -20.19 5.73 2.01
CA ASP A 54 -20.25 6.01 3.46
C ASP A 54 -19.00 6.65 4.08
N SER A 55 -17.94 6.86 3.29
CA SER A 55 -16.70 7.46 3.77
C SER A 55 -16.37 8.78 3.08
N SER A 56 -15.81 9.75 3.82
CA SER A 56 -15.27 10.96 3.19
C SER A 56 -14.08 10.63 2.29
N TYR A 57 -13.81 11.46 1.26
CA TYR A 57 -12.67 11.29 0.36
C TYR A 57 -11.34 11.16 1.12
N LYS A 58 -11.10 12.05 2.09
CA LYS A 58 -9.86 12.01 2.90
C LYS A 58 -9.67 10.68 3.63
N LYS A 59 -10.74 10.11 4.18
CA LYS A 59 -10.70 8.83 4.88
C LYS A 59 -10.53 7.67 3.90
N PHE A 60 -11.27 7.70 2.78
CA PHE A 60 -11.25 6.65 1.75
C PHE A 60 -9.87 6.51 1.12
N PHE A 61 -9.22 7.61 0.76
CA PHE A 61 -7.88 7.60 0.17
C PHE A 61 -6.74 7.55 1.20
N GLY A 62 -7.04 7.54 2.50
CA GLY A 62 -6.00 7.56 3.52
C GLY A 62 -5.15 8.84 3.51
N MET A 63 -5.75 9.98 3.11
CA MET A 63 -5.09 11.29 3.00
C MET A 63 -4.87 11.91 4.38
N LYS A 64 -4.00 11.30 5.16
CA LYS A 64 -3.60 11.78 6.47
C LYS A 64 -2.18 12.32 6.40
N MET A 65 -1.96 13.52 6.92
CA MET A 65 -0.63 14.11 6.96
C MET A 65 0.34 13.23 7.75
N VAL A 66 1.55 13.08 7.21
CA VAL A 66 2.66 12.39 7.87
C VAL A 66 3.07 13.19 9.09
N ARG A 67 3.28 12.54 10.22
CA ARG A 67 3.71 13.18 11.46
C ARG A 67 5.22 12.96 11.63
N PHE A 68 5.89 13.84 12.35
CA PHE A 68 7.33 13.71 12.62
C PHE A 68 7.70 12.33 13.22
N ARG A 69 6.87 11.79 14.09
CA ARG A 69 7.07 10.43 14.67
C ARG A 69 6.99 9.30 13.64
N ASP A 70 6.42 9.53 12.47
CA ASP A 70 6.25 8.52 11.42
C ASP A 70 7.49 8.48 10.48
N VAL A 71 8.39 9.49 10.59
CA VAL A 71 9.62 9.59 9.76
C VAL A 71 10.52 8.38 9.96
N GLY A 72 10.73 7.92 11.19
CA GLY A 72 11.52 6.72 11.47
C GLY A 72 10.98 5.46 10.78
N ALA A 73 9.65 5.31 10.69
CA ALA A 73 9.03 4.19 9.97
C ALA A 73 9.25 4.31 8.45
N ILE A 74 9.18 5.52 7.90
CA ILE A 74 9.42 5.78 6.47
C ILE A 74 10.87 5.48 6.11
N LEU A 75 11.84 5.98 6.90
CA LEU A 75 13.26 5.72 6.69
C LEU A 75 13.60 4.23 6.84
N GLY A 76 13.02 3.54 7.83
CA GLY A 76 13.15 2.10 7.97
C GLY A 76 12.59 1.33 6.77
N CYS A 77 11.43 1.71 6.26
CA CYS A 77 10.85 1.13 5.05
C CYS A 77 11.69 1.43 3.80
N LEU A 78 12.25 2.64 3.68
CA LEU A 78 13.15 2.99 2.58
C LEU A 78 14.41 2.11 2.59
N PHE A 79 15.03 1.94 3.76
CA PHE A 79 16.19 1.06 3.89
C PHE A 79 15.85 -0.38 3.52
N VAL A 80 14.74 -0.93 4.05
CA VAL A 80 14.28 -2.28 3.73
C VAL A 80 14.01 -2.43 2.24
N LEU A 81 13.38 -1.42 1.62
CA LEU A 81 13.06 -1.41 0.20
C LEU A 81 14.33 -1.42 -0.66
N ALA A 82 15.23 -0.47 -0.43
CA ALA A 82 16.45 -0.33 -1.22
C ALA A 82 17.34 -1.59 -1.11
N PHE A 83 17.55 -2.07 0.12
CA PHE A 83 18.38 -3.25 0.35
C PHE A 83 17.72 -4.53 -0.15
N GLY A 84 16.41 -4.70 0.08
CA GLY A 84 15.66 -5.87 -0.39
C GLY A 84 15.57 -5.91 -1.92
N ALA A 85 15.38 -4.76 -2.58
CA ALA A 85 15.42 -4.66 -4.03
C ALA A 85 16.79 -5.04 -4.60
N PHE A 86 17.88 -4.54 -4.00
CA PHE A 86 19.24 -4.93 -4.38
C PHE A 86 19.46 -6.43 -4.27
N MET A 87 19.08 -7.05 -3.15
CA MET A 87 19.24 -8.50 -2.93
C MET A 87 18.42 -9.33 -3.92
N LEU A 88 17.15 -8.94 -4.15
CA LEU A 88 16.27 -9.66 -5.06
C LEU A 88 16.71 -9.54 -6.52
N ASN A 89 17.20 -8.36 -6.92
CA ASN A 89 17.74 -8.17 -8.26
C ASN A 89 19.04 -8.99 -8.45
N SER A 90 19.94 -8.98 -7.47
CA SER A 90 21.17 -9.79 -7.51
C SER A 90 20.85 -11.28 -7.58
N LEU A 91 19.83 -11.74 -6.85
CA LEU A 91 19.37 -13.13 -6.90
C LEU A 91 18.78 -13.48 -8.29
N ALA A 92 17.98 -12.57 -8.87
CA ALA A 92 17.43 -12.74 -10.20
C ALA A 92 18.55 -12.82 -11.25
N ASP A 93 19.51 -11.88 -11.22
CA ASP A 93 20.67 -11.87 -12.12
C ASP A 93 21.47 -13.19 -12.03
N ALA A 94 21.74 -13.67 -10.81
CA ALA A 94 22.43 -14.93 -10.57
C ALA A 94 21.65 -16.15 -11.11
N PHE A 95 20.34 -16.18 -10.89
CA PHE A 95 19.45 -17.25 -11.38
C PHE A 95 19.43 -17.28 -12.91
N TYR A 96 19.21 -16.15 -13.56
CA TYR A 96 19.16 -16.07 -15.00
C TYR A 96 20.53 -16.37 -15.64
N GLY A 97 21.62 -15.92 -15.03
CA GLY A 97 22.98 -16.28 -15.43
C GLY A 97 23.23 -17.79 -15.34
N PHE A 98 22.74 -18.45 -14.27
CA PHE A 98 22.84 -19.90 -14.09
C PHE A 98 22.07 -20.68 -15.17
N VAL A 99 20.90 -20.21 -15.58
CA VAL A 99 20.11 -20.85 -16.66
C VAL A 99 20.52 -20.43 -18.07
N GLY A 100 21.55 -19.57 -18.20
CA GLY A 100 22.08 -19.13 -19.48
C GLY A 100 21.23 -18.08 -20.21
N ILE A 101 20.34 -17.40 -19.48
CA ILE A 101 19.49 -16.34 -20.01
C ILE A 101 20.16 -14.97 -19.74
N ASN A 102 20.54 -14.30 -20.82
CA ASN A 102 21.04 -12.93 -20.70
C ASN A 102 19.87 -11.94 -20.62
N ILE A 103 19.71 -11.30 -19.47
CA ILE A 103 18.72 -10.24 -19.28
C ILE A 103 19.33 -8.93 -19.82
N THR A 104 18.73 -8.39 -20.88
CA THR A 104 19.06 -7.05 -21.33
C THR A 104 18.38 -6.07 -20.36
N LYS A 105 19.16 -5.41 -19.52
CA LYS A 105 18.66 -4.30 -18.69
C LYS A 105 18.33 -3.15 -19.64
N ASN A 106 17.06 -2.86 -19.81
CA ASN A 106 16.64 -1.65 -20.51
C ASN A 106 16.99 -0.44 -19.63
N THR A 107 18.24 -0.02 -19.69
CA THR A 107 18.63 1.28 -19.12
C THR A 107 17.97 2.34 -20.00
N VAL A 108 17.00 3.05 -19.46
CA VAL A 108 16.50 4.26 -20.10
C VAL A 108 17.64 5.27 -20.04
N ALA A 109 18.42 5.34 -21.11
CA ALA A 109 19.53 6.26 -21.19
C ALA A 109 19.00 7.69 -21.04
N LEU A 110 19.35 8.34 -19.96
CA LEU A 110 19.04 9.75 -19.69
C LEU A 110 19.74 10.71 -20.70
N THR A 111 20.47 10.15 -21.66
CA THR A 111 21.44 10.85 -22.49
C THR A 111 20.87 11.85 -23.52
N ASN A 112 19.59 11.75 -23.90
CA ASN A 112 18.99 12.63 -24.93
C ASN A 112 17.56 13.08 -24.62
N GLY A 113 17.05 12.85 -23.43
CA GLY A 113 15.68 13.16 -23.06
C GLY A 113 15.54 14.47 -22.30
N ASN A 114 14.35 15.01 -22.35
CA ASN A 114 13.96 16.09 -21.46
C ASN A 114 13.79 15.53 -20.06
N TYR A 115 14.81 15.69 -19.19
CA TYR A 115 14.79 15.20 -17.79
C TYR A 115 13.55 15.62 -17.03
N ALA A 116 13.01 16.82 -17.30
CA ALA A 116 11.80 17.28 -16.64
C ALA A 116 10.59 16.43 -17.03
N VAL A 117 10.49 16.04 -18.30
CA VAL A 117 9.42 15.14 -18.78
C VAL A 117 9.54 13.78 -18.10
N LEU A 118 10.75 13.19 -18.08
CA LEU A 118 11.01 11.91 -17.44
C LEU A 118 10.67 11.96 -15.93
N MET A 119 11.13 12.97 -15.22
CA MET A 119 10.84 13.15 -13.80
C MET A 119 9.34 13.26 -13.51
N ILE A 120 8.59 13.89 -14.40
CA ILE A 120 7.15 13.99 -14.26
C ILE A 120 6.46 12.67 -14.63
N THR A 121 6.75 12.12 -15.82
CA THR A 121 5.97 11.02 -16.41
C THR A 121 6.33 9.65 -15.84
N ALA A 122 7.58 9.40 -15.49
CA ALA A 122 8.05 8.11 -15.03
C ALA A 122 8.36 8.04 -13.52
N VAL A 123 8.50 9.19 -12.85
CA VAL A 123 8.85 9.23 -11.43
C VAL A 123 7.69 9.76 -10.58
N LEU A 124 7.25 11.00 -10.82
CA LEU A 124 6.29 11.68 -9.94
C LEU A 124 4.86 11.18 -10.16
N LEU A 125 4.37 11.20 -11.39
CA LEU A 125 2.98 10.84 -11.70
C LEU A 125 2.67 9.41 -11.28
N PRO A 126 3.46 8.36 -11.64
CA PRO A 126 3.22 7.00 -11.18
C PRO A 126 3.17 6.89 -9.67
N ALA A 127 4.13 7.47 -8.96
CA ALA A 127 4.15 7.44 -7.49
C ALA A 127 2.88 8.03 -6.87
N VAL A 128 2.25 9.03 -7.49
CA VAL A 128 1.02 9.63 -6.98
C VAL A 128 -0.21 8.80 -7.33
N TYR A 129 -0.46 8.55 -8.63
CA TYR A 129 -1.73 7.95 -9.03
C TYR A 129 -1.82 6.47 -8.66
N GLU A 130 -0.71 5.73 -8.70
CA GLU A 130 -0.69 4.33 -8.31
C GLU A 130 -0.90 4.15 -6.80
N GLU A 131 -0.24 4.96 -5.97
CA GLU A 131 -0.43 4.85 -4.53
C GLU A 131 -1.85 5.28 -4.10
N LEU A 132 -2.41 6.32 -4.72
CA LEU A 132 -3.81 6.69 -4.48
C LEU A 132 -4.78 5.58 -4.86
N PHE A 133 -4.50 4.83 -5.93
CA PHE A 133 -5.32 3.70 -6.33
C PHE A 133 -5.08 2.48 -5.43
N PHE A 134 -3.85 1.94 -5.37
CA PHE A 134 -3.58 0.67 -4.70
C PHE A 134 -3.69 0.78 -3.18
N ARG A 135 -3.16 1.84 -2.55
CA ARG A 135 -3.12 2.00 -1.09
C ARG A 135 -4.26 2.86 -0.55
N GLY A 136 -4.79 3.74 -1.40
CA GLY A 136 -6.00 4.52 -1.10
C GLY A 136 -7.26 3.74 -1.45
N ALA A 137 -7.69 3.82 -2.70
CA ALA A 137 -9.00 3.37 -3.16
C ALA A 137 -9.20 1.86 -3.02
N LEU A 138 -8.28 1.03 -3.54
CA LEU A 138 -8.41 -0.42 -3.59
C LEU A 138 -8.45 -1.03 -2.19
N GLN A 139 -7.51 -0.65 -1.30
CA GLN A 139 -7.49 -1.17 0.06
C GLN A 139 -8.71 -0.73 0.88
N SER A 140 -9.20 0.49 0.66
CA SER A 140 -10.39 1.00 1.36
C SER A 140 -11.69 0.41 0.84
N PHE A 141 -11.74 0.02 -0.43
CA PHE A 141 -12.91 -0.64 -1.02
C PHE A 141 -13.09 -2.07 -0.50
N MET A 142 -11.99 -2.79 -0.26
CA MET A 142 -12.03 -4.19 0.21
C MET A 142 -12.26 -4.27 1.73
N THR A 143 -13.52 -4.19 2.17
CA THR A 143 -13.89 -4.22 3.60
C THR A 143 -14.02 -5.61 4.19
N GLU A 144 -14.19 -6.65 3.35
CA GLU A 144 -14.49 -8.03 3.78
C GLU A 144 -13.27 -8.87 4.18
N LYS A 145 -12.06 -8.34 4.02
CA LYS A 145 -10.81 -9.09 4.19
C LYS A 145 -9.92 -8.50 5.28
N SER A 146 -8.96 -9.30 5.73
CA SER A 146 -7.98 -8.84 6.70
C SER A 146 -7.07 -7.75 6.12
N GLU A 147 -6.52 -6.91 6.98
CA GLU A 147 -5.58 -5.86 6.57
C GLU A 147 -4.33 -6.41 5.87
N ILE A 148 -3.85 -7.59 6.28
CA ILE A 148 -2.71 -8.26 5.65
C ILE A 148 -3.08 -8.68 4.22
N PHE A 149 -4.29 -9.21 4.03
CA PHE A 149 -4.78 -9.57 2.71
C PHE A 149 -4.82 -8.35 1.78
N HIS A 150 -5.25 -7.18 2.25
CA HIS A 150 -5.26 -5.95 1.45
C HIS A 150 -3.87 -5.56 0.97
N VAL A 151 -2.85 -5.68 1.83
CA VAL A 151 -1.46 -5.38 1.47
C VAL A 151 -0.94 -6.36 0.43
N VAL A 152 -1.13 -7.66 0.65
CA VAL A 152 -0.64 -8.71 -0.26
C VAL A 152 -1.35 -8.65 -1.61
N TRP A 153 -2.68 -8.51 -1.60
CA TRP A 153 -3.46 -8.41 -2.83
C TRP A 153 -3.13 -7.14 -3.62
N GLY A 154 -3.00 -6.01 -2.94
CA GLY A 154 -2.58 -4.75 -3.56
C GLY A 154 -1.17 -4.83 -4.15
N ALA A 155 -0.22 -5.51 -3.48
CA ALA A 155 1.12 -5.76 -4.00
C ALA A 155 1.10 -6.68 -5.22
N PHE A 156 0.29 -7.74 -5.19
CA PHE A 156 0.11 -8.64 -6.33
C PHE A 156 -0.42 -7.92 -7.57
N LEU A 157 -1.50 -7.14 -7.42
CA LEU A 157 -2.06 -6.38 -8.54
C LEU A 157 -1.11 -5.28 -9.03
N PHE A 158 -0.37 -4.65 -8.12
CA PHE A 158 0.67 -3.68 -8.46
C PHE A 158 1.75 -4.31 -9.35
N THR A 159 2.27 -5.46 -8.98
CA THR A 159 3.26 -6.23 -9.77
C THR A 159 2.70 -6.63 -11.11
N PHE A 160 1.47 -7.10 -11.13
CA PHE A 160 0.80 -7.52 -12.36
C PHE A 160 0.66 -6.37 -13.36
N MET A 161 0.40 -5.14 -12.87
CA MET A 161 0.34 -3.92 -13.70
C MET A 161 1.68 -3.52 -14.30
N HIS A 162 2.79 -3.89 -13.66
CA HIS A 162 4.16 -3.66 -14.16
C HIS A 162 4.64 -4.73 -15.16
N GLY A 163 3.85 -5.80 -15.34
CA GLY A 163 4.23 -6.94 -16.16
C GLY A 163 5.03 -8.00 -15.40
N LEU A 164 5.15 -9.17 -16.01
CA LEU A 164 5.95 -10.29 -15.47
C LEU A 164 7.35 -10.21 -16.08
N ASP A 165 8.09 -9.19 -15.68
CA ASP A 165 9.49 -9.02 -16.06
C ASP A 165 10.42 -9.91 -15.20
N PRO A 166 11.71 -10.04 -15.53
CA PRO A 166 12.66 -10.82 -14.75
C PRO A 166 12.78 -10.38 -13.29
N TYR A 167 12.43 -9.12 -12.97
CA TYR A 167 12.52 -8.53 -11.63
C TYR A 167 11.16 -8.41 -10.93
N PHE A 168 10.15 -9.17 -11.37
CA PHE A 168 8.79 -9.11 -10.81
C PHE A 168 8.74 -9.33 -9.28
N LEU A 169 9.68 -10.13 -8.72
CA LEU A 169 9.78 -10.33 -7.27
C LEU A 169 10.17 -9.03 -6.55
N THR A 170 11.02 -8.22 -7.15
CA THR A 170 11.41 -6.92 -6.61
C THR A 170 10.23 -5.96 -6.62
N THR A 171 9.46 -5.93 -7.70
CA THR A 171 8.24 -5.11 -7.82
C THR A 171 7.18 -5.56 -6.82
N PHE A 172 7.02 -6.87 -6.61
CA PHE A 172 6.11 -7.41 -5.60
C PHE A 172 6.55 -7.01 -4.18
N PHE A 173 7.84 -7.14 -3.90
CA PHE A 173 8.41 -6.73 -2.63
C PHE A 173 8.23 -5.22 -2.37
N ALA A 174 8.48 -4.38 -3.36
CA ALA A 174 8.20 -2.94 -3.28
C ALA A 174 6.73 -2.68 -2.96
N GLY A 175 5.83 -3.38 -3.64
CA GLY A 175 4.39 -3.33 -3.39
C GLY A 175 4.01 -3.66 -1.95
N LEU A 176 4.64 -4.67 -1.35
CA LEU A 176 4.46 -5.03 0.08
C LEU A 176 4.96 -3.92 1.00
N VAL A 177 6.14 -3.36 0.73
CA VAL A 177 6.74 -2.30 1.58
C VAL A 177 5.92 -1.00 1.50
N PHE A 178 5.40 -0.61 0.33
CA PHE A 178 4.48 0.52 0.21
C PHE A 178 3.18 0.30 0.99
N GLY A 179 2.61 -0.91 0.94
CA GLY A 179 1.46 -1.27 1.76
C GLY A 179 1.77 -1.23 3.26
N LEU A 180 2.96 -1.70 3.66
CA LEU A 180 3.41 -1.72 5.05
C LEU A 180 3.60 -0.30 5.61
N VAL A 181 4.23 0.62 4.87
CA VAL A 181 4.42 2.00 5.34
C VAL A 181 3.09 2.71 5.57
N VAL A 182 2.06 2.45 4.74
CA VAL A 182 0.70 2.96 4.99
C VAL A 182 0.12 2.38 6.28
N LYS A 183 0.32 1.09 6.56
CA LYS A 183 -0.12 0.46 7.82
C LYS A 183 0.56 1.05 9.05
N LEU A 184 1.85 1.36 8.96
CA LEU A 184 2.62 1.95 10.05
C LEU A 184 2.23 3.39 10.33
N THR A 185 2.04 4.21 9.29
CA THR A 185 1.80 5.66 9.39
C THR A 185 0.31 6.03 9.36
N GLY A 186 -0.50 5.21 8.68
CA GLY A 186 -1.90 5.50 8.37
C GLY A 186 -2.05 6.57 7.29
N SER A 187 -1.02 6.78 6.44
CA SER A 187 -0.97 7.84 5.45
C SER A 187 -0.56 7.32 4.07
N VAL A 188 -1.36 7.59 3.05
CA VAL A 188 -0.99 7.32 1.66
C VAL A 188 0.17 8.20 1.20
N TYR A 189 0.32 9.40 1.77
CA TYR A 189 1.45 10.30 1.44
C TYR A 189 2.80 9.70 1.80
N ALA A 190 2.86 8.84 2.83
CA ALA A 190 4.09 8.12 3.16
C ALA A 190 4.48 7.12 2.08
N ALA A 191 3.52 6.42 1.48
CA ALA A 191 3.77 5.52 0.37
C ALA A 191 4.14 6.28 -0.91
N ILE A 192 3.45 7.40 -1.21
CA ILE A 192 3.80 8.27 -2.34
C ILE A 192 5.24 8.76 -2.22
N ALA A 193 5.65 9.26 -1.06
CA ALA A 193 7.02 9.72 -0.84
C ALA A 193 8.04 8.58 -1.00
N LEU A 194 7.75 7.40 -0.44
CA LEU A 194 8.61 6.23 -0.53
C LEU A 194 8.73 5.73 -1.98
N HIS A 195 7.62 5.65 -2.71
CA HIS A 195 7.59 5.25 -4.10
C HIS A 195 8.33 6.26 -5.00
N PHE A 196 8.10 7.55 -4.79
CA PHE A 196 8.82 8.62 -5.49
C PHE A 196 10.33 8.52 -5.30
N ILE A 197 10.80 8.33 -4.06
CA ILE A 197 12.24 8.16 -3.77
C ILE A 197 12.76 6.87 -4.42
N ASN A 198 11.99 5.78 -4.38
CA ASN A 198 12.37 4.52 -5.02
C ASN A 198 12.57 4.71 -6.55
N ASN A 199 11.66 5.42 -7.21
CA ASN A 199 11.77 5.68 -8.64
C ASN A 199 13.00 6.55 -8.97
N ILE A 200 13.27 7.60 -8.16
CA ILE A 200 14.51 8.40 -8.32
C ILE A 200 15.74 7.50 -8.18
N LEU A 201 15.80 6.69 -7.13
CA LEU A 201 16.95 5.81 -6.90
C LEU A 201 17.12 4.81 -8.04
N SER A 202 16.04 4.23 -8.54
CA SER A 202 16.11 3.28 -9.66
C SER A 202 16.70 3.92 -10.92
N TYR A 203 16.31 5.16 -11.24
CA TYR A 203 16.90 5.89 -12.38
C TYR A 203 18.34 6.32 -12.11
N ALA A 204 18.64 6.87 -10.94
CA ALA A 204 19.99 7.29 -10.57
C ALA A 204 20.98 6.12 -10.56
N LEU A 205 20.58 4.97 -10.04
CA LEU A 205 21.43 3.78 -9.98
C LEU A 205 21.62 3.12 -11.35
N SER A 206 20.66 3.27 -12.28
CA SER A 206 20.81 2.76 -13.64
C SER A 206 21.96 3.43 -14.40
N ASP A 207 22.17 4.72 -14.17
CA ASP A 207 23.29 5.46 -14.78
C ASP A 207 24.66 5.06 -14.23
N TYR A 208 24.70 4.51 -13.01
CA TYR A 208 25.93 4.05 -12.32
C TYR A 208 26.08 2.53 -12.34
N SER A 209 25.28 1.81 -13.13
CA SER A 209 25.29 0.33 -13.15
C SER A 209 26.65 -0.25 -13.46
N ASP A 210 27.42 0.38 -14.39
CA ASP A 210 28.75 -0.08 -14.78
C ASP A 210 29.75 0.06 -13.62
N ILE A 211 29.70 1.18 -12.90
CA ILE A 211 30.55 1.42 -11.72
C ILE A 211 30.16 0.45 -10.58
N LEU A 212 28.89 0.21 -10.38
CA LEU A 212 28.40 -0.71 -9.33
C LEU A 212 28.73 -2.17 -9.65
N SER A 213 28.81 -2.55 -10.94
CA SER A 213 29.21 -3.91 -11.34
C SER A 213 30.68 -4.21 -11.09
N GLU A 214 31.54 -3.19 -11.03
CA GLU A 214 32.97 -3.33 -10.69
C GLU A 214 33.22 -3.46 -9.18
N ILE A 215 32.24 -3.12 -8.34
CA ILE A 215 32.34 -3.28 -6.89
C ILE A 215 32.07 -4.75 -6.57
N GLU A 216 33.13 -5.56 -6.49
CA GLU A 216 33.06 -6.90 -5.88
C GLU A 216 32.62 -6.76 -4.42
N LEU A 217 31.31 -6.93 -4.18
CA LEU A 217 30.83 -7.13 -2.81
C LEU A 217 31.33 -8.50 -2.35
N THR A 218 32.36 -8.52 -1.51
CA THR A 218 32.82 -9.75 -0.91
C THR A 218 31.65 -10.45 -0.22
N GLY A 219 31.64 -11.80 -0.25
CA GLY A 219 30.56 -12.58 0.36
C GLY A 219 30.26 -12.17 1.81
N LEU A 220 31.30 -11.72 2.57
CA LEU A 220 31.17 -11.21 3.94
C LEU A 220 30.28 -9.96 4.02
N MET A 221 30.40 -9.02 3.07
CA MET A 221 29.58 -7.80 3.04
C MET A 221 28.12 -8.16 2.73
N ILE A 222 27.87 -9.13 1.84
CA ILE A 222 26.53 -9.63 1.53
C ILE A 222 25.90 -10.27 2.78
N TYR A 223 26.64 -11.11 3.52
CA TYR A 223 26.15 -11.72 4.75
C TYR A 223 25.85 -10.67 5.83
N PHE A 224 26.74 -9.70 6.04
CA PHE A 224 26.53 -8.63 7.01
C PHE A 224 25.32 -7.77 6.65
N ALA A 225 25.19 -7.38 5.39
CA ALA A 225 24.06 -6.63 4.88
C ALA A 225 22.75 -7.42 5.01
N GLY A 226 22.78 -8.73 4.71
CA GLY A 226 21.63 -9.63 4.91
C GLY A 226 21.21 -9.71 6.37
N LEU A 227 22.14 -9.78 7.31
CA LEU A 227 21.83 -9.76 8.73
C LEU A 227 21.17 -8.45 9.16
N VAL A 228 21.70 -7.31 8.74
CA VAL A 228 21.12 -5.99 9.02
C VAL A 228 19.72 -5.87 8.45
N PHE A 229 19.51 -6.37 7.22
CA PHE A 229 18.19 -6.43 6.60
C PHE A 229 17.20 -7.26 7.42
N LEU A 230 17.57 -8.47 7.84
CA LEU A 230 16.73 -9.34 8.66
C LEU A 230 16.36 -8.67 10.00
N ILE A 231 17.32 -7.98 10.65
CA ILE A 231 17.09 -7.24 11.88
C ILE A 231 16.08 -6.10 11.63
N ALA A 232 16.23 -5.35 10.54
CA ALA A 232 15.31 -4.28 10.17
C ALA A 232 13.88 -4.81 9.92
N VAL A 233 13.76 -5.91 9.17
CA VAL A 233 12.48 -6.59 8.92
C VAL A 233 11.84 -7.05 10.22
N TYR A 234 12.63 -7.72 11.10
CA TYR A 234 12.15 -8.15 12.42
C TYR A 234 11.65 -6.96 13.25
N PHE A 235 12.39 -5.86 13.28
CA PHE A 235 12.01 -4.66 14.02
C PHE A 235 10.69 -4.08 13.49
N ILE A 236 10.55 -3.91 12.17
CA ILE A 236 9.33 -3.41 11.52
C ILE A 236 8.14 -4.31 11.82
N LEU A 237 8.30 -5.63 11.66
CA LEU A 237 7.25 -6.60 11.96
C LEU A 237 6.85 -6.56 13.44
N SER A 238 7.83 -6.47 14.35
CA SER A 238 7.58 -6.42 15.79
C SER A 238 6.78 -5.17 16.19
N VAL A 239 7.10 -4.01 15.60
CA VAL A 239 6.36 -2.75 15.82
C VAL A 239 4.94 -2.86 15.28
N THR A 240 4.77 -3.44 14.08
CA THR A 240 3.47 -3.65 13.43
C THR A 240 2.57 -4.55 14.28
N ILE A 241 3.10 -5.69 14.74
CA ILE A 241 2.38 -6.64 15.61
C ILE A 241 1.98 -5.98 16.93
N ARG A 242 2.88 -5.23 17.58
CA ARG A 242 2.58 -4.51 18.85
C ARG A 242 1.48 -3.48 18.64
N LYS A 243 1.49 -2.74 17.53
CA LYS A 243 0.47 -1.75 17.18
C LYS A 243 -0.88 -2.41 16.94
N SER A 244 -0.91 -3.52 16.20
CA SER A 244 -2.11 -4.31 15.94
C SER A 244 -2.72 -4.85 17.23
N ARG A 245 -1.92 -5.44 18.13
CA ARG A 245 -2.39 -5.93 19.45
C ARG A 245 -2.96 -4.81 20.34
N LYS A 246 -2.35 -3.61 20.32
CA LYS A 246 -2.89 -2.45 21.05
C LYS A 246 -4.24 -1.99 20.49
N ASN A 247 -4.41 -2.02 19.17
CA ASN A 247 -5.66 -1.64 18.53
C ASN A 247 -6.78 -2.65 18.86
N LEU A 248 -6.49 -3.95 18.83
CA LEU A 248 -7.44 -5.01 19.23
C LEU A 248 -7.88 -4.87 20.68
N LYS A 249 -6.93 -4.62 21.60
CA LYS A 249 -7.26 -4.38 23.03
C LYS A 249 -8.14 -3.14 23.24
N ARG A 250 -7.92 -2.08 22.45
CA ARG A 250 -8.75 -0.86 22.51
C ARG A 250 -10.15 -1.09 21.95
N ALA A 251 -10.27 -1.87 20.86
CA ALA A 251 -11.54 -2.22 20.27
C ALA A 251 -12.36 -3.10 21.23
N GLY A 252 -11.71 -4.11 21.86
CA GLY A 252 -12.36 -4.98 22.86
C GLY A 252 -12.84 -4.21 24.11
N ARG A 253 -12.07 -3.22 24.61
CA ARG A 253 -12.54 -2.36 25.72
C ARG A 253 -13.76 -1.53 25.35
N LYS A 254 -13.76 -0.92 24.16
CA LYS A 254 -14.91 -0.13 23.70
C LYS A 254 -16.18 -0.95 23.54
N SER A 255 -16.09 -2.22 23.18
CA SER A 255 -17.25 -3.11 23.10
C SER A 255 -17.77 -3.51 24.49
N VAL A 256 -16.91 -3.62 25.49
CA VAL A 256 -17.29 -3.92 26.88
C VAL A 256 -17.93 -2.67 27.53
N ASP A 257 -17.30 -1.50 27.37
CA ASP A 257 -17.83 -0.24 27.93
C ASP A 257 -19.15 0.19 27.25
N GLY A 258 -19.32 -0.09 25.95
CA GLY A 258 -20.59 0.10 25.24
C GLY A 258 -21.69 -0.88 25.70
N GLY A 259 -21.33 -2.12 26.05
CA GLY A 259 -22.27 -3.11 26.58
C GLY A 259 -22.77 -2.76 27.98
N SER A 260 -21.90 -2.20 28.84
CA SER A 260 -22.31 -1.77 30.21
C SER A 260 -23.26 -0.57 30.18
N SER A 261 -23.07 0.37 29.27
CA SER A 261 -23.97 1.53 29.12
C SER A 261 -25.38 1.13 28.67
N TRP A 262 -25.53 0.09 27.84
CA TRP A 262 -26.83 -0.44 27.44
C TRP A 262 -27.51 -1.19 28.56
N GLN A 263 -26.79 -1.91 29.44
CA GLN A 263 -27.35 -2.58 30.61
C GLN A 263 -27.83 -1.58 31.67
N GLU A 264 -27.12 -0.48 31.92
CA GLU A 264 -27.57 0.59 32.79
C GLU A 264 -28.82 1.29 32.24
N THR A 265 -28.88 1.54 30.92
CA THR A 265 -30.08 2.13 30.30
C THR A 265 -31.30 1.23 30.38
N ILE A 266 -31.13 -0.09 30.23
CA ILE A 266 -32.23 -1.07 30.35
C ILE A 266 -32.69 -1.20 31.78
N THR A 267 -31.82 -1.14 32.80
CA THR A 267 -32.19 -1.14 34.21
C THR A 267 -32.86 0.16 34.63
N GLU A 268 -32.47 1.32 34.11
CA GLU A 268 -33.18 2.59 34.36
C GLU A 268 -34.56 2.64 33.71
N THR A 269 -34.75 2.09 32.50
CA THR A 269 -36.04 2.05 31.82
C THR A 269 -36.99 1.04 32.45
N ASN A 270 -36.51 -0.11 32.93
CA ASN A 270 -37.34 -1.11 33.65
C ASN A 270 -37.65 -0.70 35.10
N GLY A 271 -36.87 0.22 35.68
CA GLY A 271 -37.12 0.79 37.01
C GLY A 271 -38.20 1.90 37.05
N LYS A 272 -38.63 2.41 35.88
CA LYS A 272 -39.62 3.50 35.76
C LYS A 272 -41.02 3.05 35.34
N GLU A 273 -41.24 1.78 35.05
CA GLU A 273 -42.59 1.20 34.89
C GLU A 273 -43.19 0.75 36.22
N GLU A 274 -43.46 1.69 37.16
CA GLU A 274 -44.48 1.49 38.16
C GLU A 274 -45.85 1.48 37.45
N THR A 275 -46.45 0.30 37.40
CA THR A 275 -47.76 0.07 36.77
C THR A 275 -48.83 0.92 37.43
N PRO A 276 -49.74 1.58 36.69
CA PRO A 276 -50.85 2.40 37.20
C PRO A 276 -51.81 1.62 38.16
N ALA A 277 -51.65 0.30 38.28
CA ALA A 277 -52.46 -0.55 39.13
C ALA A 277 -52.10 -0.48 40.63
N ALA A 278 -50.86 -0.10 40.97
CA ALA A 278 -50.40 0.00 42.37
C ALA A 278 -50.91 1.27 43.07
N GLU A 279 -51.08 2.35 42.34
CA GLU A 279 -51.58 3.62 42.88
C GLU A 279 -53.08 3.59 43.18
N LYS A 280 -53.89 2.81 42.45
CA LYS A 280 -55.31 2.61 42.72
C LYS A 280 -55.56 1.77 44.02
N ARG A 281 -54.66 0.87 44.37
CA ARG A 281 -54.80 0.06 45.61
C ARG A 281 -54.43 0.85 46.89
N LYS A 282 -53.57 1.85 46.83
CA LYS A 282 -53.25 2.72 47.97
C LYS A 282 -54.39 3.70 48.27
N ARG A 283 -55.12 4.20 47.27
CA ARG A 283 -56.26 5.10 47.48
C ARG A 283 -57.56 4.43 48.01
N ALA A 284 -57.68 3.12 47.90
CA ALA A 284 -58.79 2.38 48.34
C ALA A 284 -58.67 1.88 49.84
N ARG A 285 -57.53 2.13 50.52
CA ARG A 285 -57.32 1.76 51.97
C ARG A 285 -57.35 2.95 52.90
N VAL A 286 -57.72 4.14 52.45
CA VAL A 286 -57.81 5.40 53.21
C VAL A 286 -59.24 5.96 53.17
N LYS A 287 -60.25 5.12 53.02
CA LYS A 287 -61.63 5.52 53.26
C LYS A 287 -62.26 4.44 54.16
#